data_3b602ac6f762984dfdcd378fe37d0571
#
_entry.id   3b602ac6f762984dfdcd378fe37d0571
#
_cell.length_a   1.000
_cell.length_b   1.000
_cell.length_c   1.000
_cell.angle_alpha   90.00
_cell.angle_beta   90.00
_cell.angle_gamma   90.00
#
_symmetry.space_group_name_H-M   'P 1'
#
loop_
_entity.id
_entity.type
_entity.pdbx_description
1 polymer ?
#
loop_
_entity_poly.entity_id
_entity_poly.type
_entity_poly.pdbx_seq_one_letter_code
_entity_poly.pdbx_strand_id
1 'polypeptide(L)'
;MRKTLLLLCLVCTLTQAYAWKPVFAGHRGSYRGVENTEDAFMNGINHYGYTGLEIDVKTTKDGEYICWHDDDLSRVGHDVSIPNSKWEDIKDLTLTQTRSGNTYTGKLCSVDRYLEICKENNVFPIIELKWAVGINSNDMSRFPGLYKLIEKHGLVEEARILTSMQPSLEYVRTNYPALKCQYICYEVTEARYEWCKTWGINPSVQTGGLSKYMARKCHDAGMEVACWTVNSLASYQQHGELGCTTMTCDYLLPSEMPELEEIDWEALAPTQPIDTLYITELFNFSEAAGT
;
A
#
# COMPACT_ATOMS: atom_id res chain seq x y z
N MET A 1 -14.17 70.82 13.04
CA MET A 1 -13.31 69.66 13.47
C MET A 1 -14.14 68.38 13.37
N ARG A 2 -14.04 67.64 12.26
CA ARG A 2 -14.69 66.34 12.11
C ARG A 2 -13.70 65.24 12.54
N LYS A 3 -14.03 64.49 13.60
CA LYS A 3 -13.27 63.33 14.03
C LYS A 3 -13.69 62.14 13.16
N THR A 4 -12.78 61.68 12.32
CA THR A 4 -12.94 60.45 11.54
C THR A 4 -12.58 59.28 12.45
N LEU A 5 -13.56 58.47 12.76
CA LEU A 5 -13.39 57.22 13.53
C LEU A 5 -12.97 56.14 12.54
N LEU A 6 -11.69 55.69 12.64
CA LEU A 6 -11.18 54.58 11.84
C LEU A 6 -11.63 53.28 12.53
N LEU A 7 -12.60 52.58 11.93
CA LEU A 7 -13.01 51.23 12.38
C LEU A 7 -12.05 50.22 11.79
N LEU A 8 -11.16 49.72 12.61
CA LEU A 8 -10.26 48.61 12.25
C LEU A 8 -11.08 47.30 12.29
N CYS A 9 -11.55 46.82 11.14
CA CYS A 9 -12.14 45.48 11.02
C CYS A 9 -10.99 44.46 11.11
N LEU A 10 -10.83 43.82 12.27
CA LEU A 10 -10.00 42.65 12.46
C LEU A 10 -10.74 41.48 11.76
N VAL A 11 -10.37 41.16 10.53
CA VAL A 11 -10.84 39.93 9.86
C VAL A 11 -10.05 38.80 10.45
N CYS A 12 -10.59 38.17 11.49
CA CYS A 12 -10.16 36.84 11.91
C CYS A 12 -10.55 35.87 10.80
N THR A 13 -9.62 35.55 9.91
CA THR A 13 -9.73 34.36 9.08
C THR A 13 -9.62 33.15 10.00
N LEU A 14 -10.77 32.63 10.44
CA LEU A 14 -10.84 31.29 10.99
C LEU A 14 -10.43 30.35 9.85
N THR A 15 -9.18 29.92 9.82
CA THR A 15 -8.77 28.78 9.04
C THR A 15 -9.52 27.59 9.63
N GLN A 16 -10.58 27.17 8.96
CA GLN A 16 -11.31 25.96 9.32
C GLN A 16 -10.35 24.81 9.01
N ALA A 17 -9.74 24.25 10.03
CA ALA A 17 -8.94 23.02 9.87
C ALA A 17 -9.87 21.94 9.35
N TYR A 18 -9.60 21.46 8.14
CA TYR A 18 -10.35 20.35 7.56
C TYR A 18 -9.83 19.07 8.14
N ALA A 19 -10.66 18.44 8.96
CA ALA A 19 -10.40 17.09 9.44
C ALA A 19 -10.44 16.10 8.26
N TRP A 20 -9.51 15.14 8.22
CA TRP A 20 -9.43 14.13 7.18
C TRP A 20 -9.17 12.73 7.74
N LYS A 21 -9.45 11.72 6.94
CA LYS A 21 -9.10 10.32 7.24
C LYS A 21 -8.41 9.70 6.04
N PRO A 22 -7.35 8.92 6.26
CA PRO A 22 -6.78 8.08 5.21
C PRO A 22 -7.77 6.99 4.79
N VAL A 23 -7.57 6.46 3.60
CA VAL A 23 -8.31 5.30 3.11
C VAL A 23 -7.76 4.04 3.76
N PHE A 24 -8.64 3.15 4.21
CA PHE A 24 -8.27 1.88 4.82
C PHE A 24 -8.42 0.75 3.81
N ALA A 25 -7.37 -0.08 3.71
CA ALA A 25 -7.36 -1.28 2.91
C ALA A 25 -7.11 -2.52 3.78
N GLY A 26 -7.88 -3.58 3.56
CA GLY A 26 -7.71 -4.84 4.27
C GLY A 26 -6.52 -5.62 3.73
N HIS A 27 -5.47 -5.84 4.55
CA HIS A 27 -4.32 -6.68 4.23
C HIS A 27 -4.75 -8.14 4.07
N ARG A 28 -4.60 -8.68 2.86
CA ARG A 28 -5.10 -10.02 2.48
C ARG A 28 -6.58 -10.20 2.79
N GLY A 29 -7.35 -9.12 2.63
CA GLY A 29 -8.77 -9.03 2.99
C GLY A 29 -9.01 -8.51 4.40
N SER A 30 -8.80 -9.35 5.41
CA SER A 30 -8.90 -8.98 6.84
C SER A 30 -8.36 -10.08 7.74
N TYR A 31 -8.23 -9.77 9.03
CA TYR A 31 -7.82 -10.77 10.04
C TYR A 31 -8.94 -11.74 10.46
N ARG A 32 -10.18 -11.49 10.01
CA ARG A 32 -11.36 -12.38 10.22
C ARG A 32 -11.56 -13.27 9.00
N GLY A 33 -10.97 -14.44 9.03
CA GLY A 33 -11.01 -15.43 7.95
C GLY A 33 -9.63 -15.98 7.65
N VAL A 34 -9.57 -16.95 6.76
CA VAL A 34 -8.32 -17.37 6.13
C VAL A 34 -7.89 -16.25 5.17
N GLU A 35 -6.62 -15.83 5.23
CA GLU A 35 -6.11 -14.76 4.37
C GLU A 35 -6.34 -15.04 2.88
N ASN A 36 -6.52 -13.97 2.09
CA ASN A 36 -6.68 -14.08 0.64
C ASN A 36 -7.86 -14.96 0.19
N THR A 37 -8.90 -15.07 1.02
CA THR A 37 -10.14 -15.82 0.70
C THR A 37 -11.35 -14.89 0.63
N GLU A 38 -12.42 -15.35 -0.01
CA GLU A 38 -13.66 -14.60 -0.12
C GLU A 38 -14.21 -14.19 1.25
N ASP A 39 -14.16 -15.08 2.26
CA ASP A 39 -14.62 -14.78 3.61
C ASP A 39 -13.81 -13.63 4.25
N ALA A 40 -12.48 -13.61 4.05
CA ALA A 40 -11.64 -12.53 4.55
C ALA A 40 -11.96 -11.20 3.84
N PHE A 41 -12.25 -11.22 2.55
CA PHE A 41 -12.64 -10.02 1.78
C PHE A 41 -13.99 -9.49 2.25
N MET A 42 -14.99 -10.35 2.35
CA MET A 42 -16.34 -9.96 2.80
C MET A 42 -16.35 -9.47 4.26
N ASN A 43 -15.52 -10.05 5.14
CA ASN A 43 -15.33 -9.53 6.49
C ASN A 43 -14.59 -8.18 6.49
N GLY A 44 -13.63 -7.98 5.61
CA GLY A 44 -12.96 -6.68 5.41
C GLY A 44 -13.97 -5.59 5.08
N ILE A 45 -14.89 -5.86 4.18
CA ILE A 45 -15.96 -4.94 3.77
C ILE A 45 -17.03 -4.78 4.85
N ASN A 46 -17.67 -5.88 5.26
CA ASN A 46 -18.90 -5.82 6.05
C ASN A 46 -18.67 -5.63 7.55
N HIS A 47 -17.55 -6.15 8.09
CA HIS A 47 -17.24 -6.03 9.50
C HIS A 47 -16.34 -4.85 9.81
N TYR A 48 -15.27 -4.68 9.01
CA TYR A 48 -14.31 -3.60 9.24
C TYR A 48 -14.69 -2.31 8.51
N GLY A 49 -15.41 -2.37 7.40
CA GLY A 49 -15.77 -1.20 6.60
C GLY A 49 -14.60 -0.69 5.75
N TYR A 50 -13.69 -1.57 5.34
CA TYR A 50 -12.61 -1.21 4.45
C TYR A 50 -13.14 -0.82 3.07
N THR A 51 -12.57 0.22 2.50
CA THR A 51 -12.90 0.71 1.16
C THR A 51 -11.90 0.28 0.10
N GLY A 52 -10.83 -0.39 0.50
CA GLY A 52 -9.87 -1.08 -0.35
C GLY A 52 -9.62 -2.49 0.18
N LEU A 53 -9.24 -3.40 -0.70
CA LEU A 53 -8.79 -4.74 -0.35
C LEU A 53 -7.44 -5.00 -0.99
N GLU A 54 -6.51 -5.53 -0.22
CA GLU A 54 -5.21 -5.94 -0.71
C GLU A 54 -5.15 -7.46 -0.81
N ILE A 55 -4.53 -7.96 -1.89
CA ILE A 55 -4.28 -9.38 -2.15
C ILE A 55 -2.86 -9.61 -2.63
N ASP A 56 -2.38 -10.83 -2.41
CA ASP A 56 -1.17 -11.36 -3.04
C ASP A 56 -1.54 -12.22 -4.25
N VAL A 57 -0.87 -12.04 -5.39
CA VAL A 57 -1.15 -12.83 -6.60
C VAL A 57 -0.10 -13.89 -6.82
N LYS A 58 -0.56 -15.13 -6.99
CA LYS A 58 0.20 -16.27 -7.49
C LYS A 58 -0.43 -16.84 -8.76
N THR A 59 0.32 -17.67 -9.46
CA THR A 59 -0.17 -18.36 -10.67
C THR A 59 -0.03 -19.87 -10.52
N THR A 60 -1.07 -20.60 -10.89
CA THR A 60 -1.06 -22.06 -10.95
C THR A 60 -0.28 -22.59 -12.16
N LYS A 61 -0.05 -23.90 -12.21
CA LYS A 61 0.61 -24.57 -13.33
C LYS A 61 -0.09 -24.31 -14.67
N ASP A 62 -1.41 -24.32 -14.68
CA ASP A 62 -2.26 -24.09 -15.87
C ASP A 62 -2.57 -22.61 -16.12
N GLY A 63 -2.03 -21.71 -15.29
CA GLY A 63 -2.03 -20.27 -15.55
C GLY A 63 -3.18 -19.50 -14.93
N GLU A 64 -3.96 -20.12 -14.02
CA GLU A 64 -4.95 -19.40 -13.25
C GLU A 64 -4.30 -18.43 -12.26
N TYR A 65 -4.88 -17.25 -12.08
CA TYR A 65 -4.45 -16.25 -11.11
C TYR A 65 -5.24 -16.45 -9.82
N ILE A 66 -4.51 -16.69 -8.74
CA ILE A 66 -5.11 -16.94 -7.42
C ILE A 66 -4.62 -15.96 -6.38
N CYS A 67 -5.45 -15.71 -5.38
CA CYS A 67 -5.11 -14.90 -4.22
C CYS A 67 -4.41 -15.78 -3.19
N TRP A 68 -3.08 -15.67 -3.07
CA TRP A 68 -2.29 -16.38 -2.07
C TRP A 68 -0.89 -15.80 -1.93
N HIS A 69 -0.32 -15.82 -0.71
CA HIS A 69 0.98 -15.21 -0.45
C HIS A 69 2.16 -16.13 -0.76
N ASP A 70 2.13 -17.38 -0.31
CA ASP A 70 3.27 -18.31 -0.38
C ASP A 70 3.25 -19.13 -1.69
N ASP A 71 4.32 -19.88 -1.94
CA ASP A 71 4.38 -20.80 -3.10
C ASP A 71 3.67 -22.13 -2.83
N ASP A 72 3.25 -22.36 -1.58
CA ASP A 72 2.57 -23.58 -1.16
C ASP A 72 1.45 -23.30 -0.16
N LEU A 73 0.68 -24.35 0.18
CA LEU A 73 -0.45 -24.31 1.11
C LEU A 73 -0.13 -24.94 2.48
N SER A 74 1.15 -25.13 2.82
CA SER A 74 1.56 -25.81 4.06
C SER A 74 1.06 -25.11 5.32
N ARG A 75 1.04 -23.78 5.35
CA ARG A 75 0.52 -22.98 6.48
C ARG A 75 -0.97 -23.18 6.77
N VAL A 76 -1.72 -23.75 5.85
CA VAL A 76 -3.17 -23.92 5.94
C VAL A 76 -3.60 -25.39 5.84
N GLY A 77 -2.65 -26.29 6.07
CA GLY A 77 -2.92 -27.71 6.28
C GLY A 77 -2.72 -28.61 5.05
N HIS A 78 -2.11 -28.14 3.97
CA HIS A 78 -1.90 -28.92 2.76
C HIS A 78 -0.46 -28.87 2.27
N ASP A 79 0.17 -30.00 2.02
CA ASP A 79 1.50 -30.11 1.39
C ASP A 79 1.31 -30.04 -0.14
N VAL A 80 1.00 -28.85 -0.65
CA VAL A 80 0.66 -28.59 -2.05
C VAL A 80 1.40 -27.38 -2.56
N SER A 81 2.17 -27.54 -3.63
CA SER A 81 2.87 -26.47 -4.35
C SER A 81 1.95 -25.85 -5.40
N ILE A 82 1.66 -24.56 -5.27
CA ILE A 82 0.77 -23.81 -6.18
C ILE A 82 1.29 -23.82 -7.63
N PRO A 83 2.57 -23.45 -7.92
CA PRO A 83 3.07 -23.41 -9.30
C PRO A 83 3.13 -24.79 -9.96
N ASN A 84 3.06 -25.88 -9.21
CA ASN A 84 3.06 -27.24 -9.71
C ASN A 84 1.66 -27.88 -9.82
N SER A 85 0.63 -27.21 -9.31
CA SER A 85 -0.76 -27.71 -9.26
C SER A 85 -1.65 -27.00 -10.27
N LYS A 86 -2.62 -27.70 -10.83
CA LYS A 86 -3.69 -27.10 -11.60
C LYS A 86 -4.75 -26.50 -10.68
N TRP A 87 -5.44 -25.46 -11.14
CA TRP A 87 -6.51 -24.84 -10.40
C TRP A 87 -7.61 -25.82 -9.96
N GLU A 88 -8.07 -26.66 -10.87
CA GLU A 88 -9.10 -27.65 -10.58
C GLU A 88 -8.73 -28.67 -9.49
N ASP A 89 -7.44 -28.92 -9.30
CA ASP A 89 -6.95 -29.87 -8.30
C ASP A 89 -6.89 -29.25 -6.88
N ILE A 90 -6.86 -27.91 -6.77
CA ILE A 90 -6.63 -27.23 -5.49
C ILE A 90 -7.75 -26.29 -5.03
N LYS A 91 -8.60 -25.81 -5.93
CA LYS A 91 -9.63 -24.79 -5.64
C LYS A 91 -10.60 -25.17 -4.52
N ASP A 92 -10.87 -26.46 -4.37
CA ASP A 92 -11.86 -26.99 -3.40
C ASP A 92 -11.24 -27.47 -2.09
N LEU A 93 -9.92 -27.34 -1.92
CA LEU A 93 -9.24 -27.67 -0.67
C LEU A 93 -9.76 -26.77 0.47
N THR A 94 -10.06 -27.39 1.61
CA THR A 94 -10.44 -26.65 2.81
C THR A 94 -9.20 -26.14 3.50
N LEU A 95 -8.94 -24.86 3.40
CA LEU A 95 -7.85 -24.18 4.08
C LEU A 95 -8.22 -23.93 5.55
N THR A 96 -7.28 -24.11 6.47
CA THR A 96 -7.50 -23.86 7.90
C THR A 96 -6.41 -22.94 8.44
N GLN A 97 -6.80 -21.85 9.10
CA GLN A 97 -5.85 -20.89 9.68
C GLN A 97 -6.34 -20.43 11.06
N THR A 98 -5.43 -20.42 12.04
CA THR A 98 -5.73 -19.88 13.37
C THR A 98 -5.11 -18.47 13.50
N ARG A 99 -5.96 -17.50 13.88
CA ARG A 99 -5.57 -16.10 14.10
C ARG A 99 -6.18 -15.58 15.40
N SER A 100 -5.36 -15.03 16.29
CA SER A 100 -5.80 -14.53 17.61
C SER A 100 -6.69 -15.48 18.38
N GLY A 101 -6.35 -16.80 18.35
CA GLY A 101 -7.09 -17.85 19.08
C GLY A 101 -8.37 -18.33 18.40
N ASN A 102 -8.77 -17.75 17.28
CA ASN A 102 -9.91 -18.21 16.47
C ASN A 102 -9.42 -19.04 15.28
N THR A 103 -10.08 -20.17 15.03
CA THR A 103 -9.80 -21.01 13.86
C THR A 103 -10.82 -20.73 12.78
N TYR A 104 -10.33 -20.40 11.59
CA TYR A 104 -11.12 -20.13 10.40
C TYR A 104 -10.87 -21.20 9.36
N THR A 105 -11.89 -21.46 8.55
CA THR A 105 -11.78 -22.30 7.36
C THR A 105 -12.21 -21.50 6.14
N GLY A 106 -11.67 -21.83 4.97
CA GLY A 106 -11.99 -21.15 3.72
C GLY A 106 -11.53 -21.97 2.51
N LYS A 107 -11.67 -21.41 1.34
CA LYS A 107 -11.17 -21.98 0.08
C LYS A 107 -10.29 -20.95 -0.63
N LEU A 108 -9.43 -21.41 -1.52
CA LEU A 108 -8.69 -20.52 -2.42
C LEU A 108 -9.67 -19.65 -3.22
N CYS A 109 -9.32 -18.39 -3.38
CA CYS A 109 -10.07 -17.46 -4.21
C CYS A 109 -9.28 -17.16 -5.49
N SER A 110 -9.94 -17.17 -6.65
CA SER A 110 -9.32 -16.68 -7.88
C SER A 110 -9.28 -15.15 -7.89
N VAL A 111 -8.33 -14.57 -8.62
CA VAL A 111 -8.27 -13.11 -8.81
C VAL A 111 -9.50 -12.61 -9.57
N ASP A 112 -10.08 -13.41 -10.45
CA ASP A 112 -11.33 -13.07 -11.16
C ASP A 112 -12.48 -12.85 -10.16
N ARG A 113 -12.67 -13.79 -9.19
CA ARG A 113 -13.69 -13.65 -8.13
C ARG A 113 -13.41 -12.50 -7.18
N TYR A 114 -12.15 -12.27 -6.82
CA TYR A 114 -11.78 -11.12 -6.01
C TYR A 114 -12.13 -9.78 -6.68
N LEU A 115 -11.83 -9.63 -7.97
CA LEU A 115 -12.16 -8.43 -8.73
C LEU A 115 -13.68 -8.22 -8.86
N GLU A 116 -14.44 -9.31 -9.02
CA GLU A 116 -15.90 -9.28 -8.98
C GLU A 116 -16.41 -8.74 -7.63
N ILE A 117 -15.89 -9.26 -6.49
CA ILE A 117 -16.21 -8.77 -5.15
C ILE A 117 -15.90 -7.27 -5.01
N CYS A 118 -14.73 -6.84 -5.47
CA CYS A 118 -14.36 -5.42 -5.45
C CYS A 118 -15.37 -4.56 -6.22
N LYS A 119 -15.77 -5.01 -7.41
CA LYS A 119 -16.73 -4.30 -8.26
C LYS A 119 -18.13 -4.24 -7.63
N GLU A 120 -18.63 -5.37 -7.14
CA GLU A 120 -19.96 -5.49 -6.53
C GLU A 120 -20.12 -4.61 -5.28
N ASN A 121 -19.03 -4.42 -4.52
CA ASN A 121 -19.03 -3.68 -3.26
C ASN A 121 -18.43 -2.27 -3.35
N ASN A 122 -18.07 -1.82 -4.55
CA ASN A 122 -17.45 -0.51 -4.78
C ASN A 122 -16.22 -0.25 -3.89
N VAL A 123 -15.35 -1.26 -3.76
CA VAL A 123 -14.05 -1.16 -3.09
C VAL A 123 -12.93 -1.26 -4.11
N PHE A 124 -11.84 -0.52 -3.91
CA PHE A 124 -10.74 -0.54 -4.88
C PHE A 124 -9.78 -1.72 -4.62
N PRO A 125 -9.31 -2.38 -5.68
CA PRO A 125 -8.35 -3.47 -5.54
C PRO A 125 -6.91 -2.96 -5.41
N ILE A 126 -6.16 -3.56 -4.47
CA ILE A 126 -4.71 -3.47 -4.37
C ILE A 126 -4.15 -4.86 -4.64
N ILE A 127 -3.35 -4.99 -5.68
CA ILE A 127 -2.93 -6.27 -6.22
C ILE A 127 -1.41 -6.37 -6.09
N GLU A 128 -0.93 -7.09 -5.07
CA GLU A 128 0.50 -7.31 -4.89
C GLU A 128 0.98 -8.44 -5.82
N LEU A 129 1.91 -8.09 -6.69
CA LEU A 129 2.62 -9.07 -7.51
C LEU A 129 3.71 -9.71 -6.65
N LYS A 130 3.47 -10.95 -6.24
CA LYS A 130 4.50 -11.79 -5.62
C LYS A 130 5.34 -12.44 -6.71
N TRP A 131 6.52 -12.93 -6.33
CA TRP A 131 7.32 -13.72 -7.25
C TRP A 131 6.53 -14.97 -7.66
N ALA A 132 6.10 -15.01 -8.91
CA ALA A 132 5.30 -16.09 -9.47
C ALA A 132 5.74 -16.39 -10.91
N VAL A 133 5.37 -17.55 -11.43
CA VAL A 133 5.65 -17.93 -12.83
C VAL A 133 4.93 -16.97 -13.77
N GLY A 134 5.71 -16.30 -14.61
CA GLY A 134 5.19 -15.32 -15.56
C GLY A 134 4.80 -13.96 -14.95
N ILE A 135 5.05 -13.74 -13.64
CA ILE A 135 4.87 -12.46 -12.97
C ILE A 135 6.03 -12.27 -11.97
N ASN A 136 7.17 -11.80 -12.45
CA ASN A 136 8.35 -11.51 -11.62
C ASN A 136 9.30 -10.55 -12.36
N SER A 137 10.40 -10.16 -11.71
CA SER A 137 11.37 -9.20 -12.26
C SER A 137 11.97 -9.56 -13.62
N ASN A 138 11.99 -10.85 -13.96
CA ASN A 138 12.60 -11.36 -15.19
C ASN A 138 11.57 -11.82 -16.23
N ASP A 139 10.33 -12.02 -15.84
CA ASP A 139 9.28 -12.56 -16.70
C ASP A 139 7.92 -11.96 -16.32
N MET A 140 7.35 -11.18 -17.21
CA MET A 140 6.01 -10.58 -17.09
C MET A 140 5.04 -11.13 -18.16
N SER A 141 5.33 -12.31 -18.71
CA SER A 141 4.57 -12.89 -19.83
C SER A 141 3.10 -13.19 -19.50
N ARG A 142 2.76 -13.38 -18.21
CA ARG A 142 1.39 -13.58 -17.76
C ARG A 142 0.68 -12.27 -17.31
N PHE A 143 1.40 -11.17 -17.14
CA PHE A 143 0.77 -9.91 -16.73
C PHE A 143 -0.35 -9.44 -17.69
N PRO A 144 -0.25 -9.59 -19.03
CA PRO A 144 -1.34 -9.24 -19.95
C PRO A 144 -2.67 -9.95 -19.62
N GLY A 145 -2.61 -11.19 -19.13
CA GLY A 145 -3.80 -11.94 -18.70
C GLY A 145 -4.42 -11.34 -17.42
N LEU A 146 -3.59 -11.00 -16.45
CA LEU A 146 -4.04 -10.32 -15.23
C LEU A 146 -4.68 -8.95 -15.55
N TYR A 147 -4.05 -8.17 -16.44
CA TYR A 147 -4.62 -6.90 -16.89
C TYR A 147 -6.01 -7.08 -17.53
N LYS A 148 -6.19 -8.10 -18.38
CA LYS A 148 -7.51 -8.39 -18.98
C LYS A 148 -8.59 -8.73 -17.95
N LEU A 149 -8.24 -9.35 -16.82
CA LEU A 149 -9.19 -9.56 -15.74
C LEU A 149 -9.59 -8.23 -15.08
N ILE A 150 -8.61 -7.35 -14.81
CA ILE A 150 -8.90 -6.01 -14.26
C ILE A 150 -9.78 -5.21 -15.22
N GLU A 151 -9.49 -5.25 -16.51
CA GLU A 151 -10.25 -4.59 -17.58
C GLU A 151 -11.67 -5.16 -17.71
N LYS A 152 -11.84 -6.49 -17.67
CA LYS A 152 -13.12 -7.21 -17.70
C LYS A 152 -14.09 -6.70 -16.63
N HIS A 153 -13.58 -6.42 -15.42
CA HIS A 153 -14.39 -5.91 -14.33
C HIS A 153 -14.51 -4.37 -14.32
N GLY A 154 -13.87 -3.68 -15.28
CA GLY A 154 -13.91 -2.22 -15.39
C GLY A 154 -13.26 -1.51 -14.22
N LEU A 155 -12.15 -2.06 -13.67
CA LEU A 155 -11.46 -1.57 -12.48
C LEU A 155 -10.07 -0.99 -12.78
N VAL A 156 -9.77 -0.67 -14.03
CA VAL A 156 -8.43 -0.20 -14.44
C VAL A 156 -8.01 1.09 -13.72
N GLU A 157 -8.93 2.05 -13.58
CA GLU A 157 -8.65 3.34 -12.95
C GLU A 157 -8.55 3.24 -11.41
N GLU A 158 -9.22 2.26 -10.82
CA GLU A 158 -9.26 2.04 -9.37
C GLU A 158 -8.14 1.13 -8.88
N ALA A 159 -7.70 0.18 -9.73
CA ALA A 159 -6.70 -0.81 -9.35
C ALA A 159 -5.34 -0.20 -9.08
N ARG A 160 -4.68 -0.71 -8.04
CA ARG A 160 -3.31 -0.41 -7.68
C ARG A 160 -2.46 -1.65 -7.79
N ILE A 161 -1.44 -1.62 -8.63
CA ILE A 161 -0.44 -2.69 -8.73
C ILE A 161 0.67 -2.41 -7.73
N LEU A 162 0.91 -3.35 -6.85
CA LEU A 162 1.81 -3.24 -5.72
C LEU A 162 2.92 -4.30 -5.83
N THR A 163 4.19 -3.95 -5.65
CA THR A 163 5.29 -4.91 -5.52
C THR A 163 6.59 -4.24 -5.08
N SER A 164 7.53 -5.02 -4.54
CA SER A 164 8.92 -4.60 -4.29
C SER A 164 9.84 -4.81 -5.52
N MET A 165 9.33 -5.41 -6.59
CA MET A 165 10.10 -5.70 -7.81
C MET A 165 10.08 -4.50 -8.75
N GLN A 166 11.09 -3.63 -8.69
CA GLN A 166 11.20 -2.43 -9.55
C GLN A 166 11.04 -2.74 -11.04
N PRO A 167 11.73 -3.74 -11.65
CA PRO A 167 11.56 -4.05 -13.07
C PRO A 167 10.12 -4.41 -13.46
N SER A 168 9.37 -5.06 -12.57
CA SER A 168 7.96 -5.37 -12.81
C SER A 168 7.09 -4.11 -12.85
N LEU A 169 7.33 -3.14 -11.96
CA LEU A 169 6.63 -1.85 -11.98
C LEU A 169 6.99 -1.02 -13.21
N GLU A 170 8.26 -1.02 -13.62
CA GLU A 170 8.71 -0.35 -14.85
C GLU A 170 8.01 -0.95 -16.09
N TYR A 171 7.89 -2.27 -16.15
CA TYR A 171 7.12 -2.96 -17.19
C TYR A 171 5.65 -2.52 -17.20
N VAL A 172 5.00 -2.50 -16.02
CA VAL A 172 3.60 -2.10 -15.89
C VAL A 172 3.42 -0.63 -16.32
N ARG A 173 4.24 0.28 -15.83
CA ARG A 173 4.15 1.70 -16.19
C ARG A 173 4.37 1.96 -17.67
N THR A 174 5.26 1.18 -18.31
CA THR A 174 5.54 1.31 -19.74
C THR A 174 4.38 0.79 -20.61
N ASN A 175 3.79 -0.34 -20.25
CA ASN A 175 2.83 -1.03 -21.12
C ASN A 175 1.37 -0.78 -20.75
N TYR A 176 1.08 -0.39 -19.50
CA TYR A 176 -0.26 -0.19 -18.93
C TYR A 176 -0.34 1.12 -18.12
N PRO A 177 -0.13 2.28 -18.77
CA PRO A 177 0.04 3.57 -18.07
C PRO A 177 -1.20 4.04 -17.30
N ALA A 178 -2.39 3.49 -17.59
CA ALA A 178 -3.61 3.79 -16.85
C ALA A 178 -3.65 3.15 -15.45
N LEU A 179 -2.89 2.06 -15.21
CA LEU A 179 -2.83 1.45 -13.91
C LEU A 179 -2.02 2.30 -12.92
N LYS A 180 -2.54 2.47 -11.72
CA LYS A 180 -1.78 3.05 -10.59
C LYS A 180 -0.77 2.03 -10.08
N CYS A 181 0.44 2.49 -9.78
CA CYS A 181 1.51 1.64 -9.29
C CYS A 181 2.00 2.11 -7.93
N GLN A 182 2.30 1.14 -7.05
CA GLN A 182 2.87 1.37 -5.72
C GLN A 182 4.10 0.50 -5.50
N TYR A 183 5.16 1.11 -5.01
CA TYR A 183 6.42 0.41 -4.72
C TYR A 183 6.52 0.06 -3.24
N ILE A 184 6.55 -1.24 -2.94
CA ILE A 184 6.77 -1.74 -1.57
C ILE A 184 8.22 -1.46 -1.18
N CYS A 185 8.40 -0.73 -0.07
CA CYS A 185 9.72 -0.51 0.52
C CYS A 185 9.65 -0.48 2.06
N TYR A 186 10.76 -0.85 2.69
CA TYR A 186 10.88 -0.74 4.15
C TYR A 186 11.09 0.70 4.61
N GLU A 187 11.67 1.53 3.76
CA GLU A 187 11.98 2.92 4.03
C GLU A 187 11.95 3.73 2.74
N VAL A 188 11.43 4.96 2.79
CA VAL A 188 11.52 5.90 1.67
C VAL A 188 12.87 6.64 1.76
N THR A 189 13.88 6.12 1.09
CA THR A 189 15.19 6.79 0.93
C THR A 189 15.16 7.77 -0.23
N GLU A 190 16.16 8.65 -0.31
CA GLU A 190 16.31 9.59 -1.44
C GLU A 190 16.33 8.87 -2.79
N ALA A 191 17.11 7.79 -2.91
CA ALA A 191 17.20 7.00 -4.15
C ALA A 191 15.86 6.38 -4.55
N ARG A 192 15.11 5.85 -3.58
CA ARG A 192 13.77 5.27 -3.83
C ARG A 192 12.76 6.34 -4.22
N TYR A 193 12.80 7.49 -3.55
CA TYR A 193 11.96 8.64 -3.90
C TYR A 193 12.22 9.10 -5.34
N GLU A 194 13.48 9.33 -5.73
CA GLU A 194 13.83 9.77 -7.09
C GLU A 194 13.43 8.73 -8.15
N TRP A 195 13.59 7.43 -7.86
CA TRP A 195 13.12 6.37 -8.75
C TRP A 195 11.58 6.39 -8.88
N CYS A 196 10.86 6.44 -7.77
CA CYS A 196 9.39 6.53 -7.76
C CYS A 196 8.89 7.74 -8.55
N LYS A 197 9.50 8.90 -8.33
CA LYS A 197 9.19 10.15 -9.04
C LYS A 197 9.43 10.02 -10.55
N THR A 198 10.55 9.45 -10.95
CA THR A 198 10.91 9.24 -12.36
C THR A 198 9.88 8.39 -13.10
N TRP A 199 9.37 7.36 -12.44
CA TRP A 199 8.42 6.42 -13.04
C TRP A 199 6.94 6.77 -12.78
N GLY A 200 6.65 7.83 -12.03
CA GLY A 200 5.27 8.16 -11.63
C GLY A 200 4.63 7.06 -10.79
N ILE A 201 5.41 6.49 -9.85
CA ILE A 201 5.01 5.40 -8.95
C ILE A 201 4.93 5.96 -7.54
N ASN A 202 3.92 5.59 -6.78
CA ASN A 202 3.76 6.00 -5.40
C ASN A 202 4.48 5.03 -4.44
N PRO A 203 5.12 5.51 -3.36
CA PRO A 203 5.69 4.62 -2.35
C PRO A 203 4.59 3.97 -1.50
N SER A 204 4.80 2.70 -1.16
CA SER A 204 4.05 1.95 -0.15
C SER A 204 5.05 1.45 0.89
N VAL A 205 5.12 2.15 2.02
CA VAL A 205 6.21 2.03 2.98
C VAL A 205 5.79 1.26 4.23
N GLN A 206 6.73 0.49 4.79
CA GLN A 206 6.53 -0.14 6.10
C GLN A 206 6.35 0.92 7.18
N THR A 207 5.52 0.63 8.19
CA THR A 207 5.37 1.50 9.37
C THR A 207 6.74 1.80 10.00
N GLY A 208 6.98 3.10 10.24
CA GLY A 208 8.26 3.60 10.74
C GLY A 208 9.30 3.93 9.64
N GLY A 209 9.05 3.57 8.38
CA GLY A 209 9.99 3.81 7.27
C GLY A 209 9.81 5.14 6.53
N LEU A 210 8.96 6.04 7.03
CA LEU A 210 8.75 7.38 6.45
C LEU A 210 9.22 8.46 7.41
N SER A 211 10.26 9.18 7.05
CA SER A 211 10.70 10.36 7.81
C SER A 211 9.84 11.58 7.44
N LYS A 212 9.78 12.59 8.35
CA LYS A 212 9.12 13.88 8.07
C LYS A 212 9.65 14.56 6.81
N TYR A 213 10.96 14.49 6.61
CA TYR A 213 11.62 15.03 5.41
C TYR A 213 11.11 14.37 4.13
N MET A 214 11.07 13.02 4.08
CA MET A 214 10.61 12.30 2.90
C MET A 214 9.09 12.44 2.70
N ALA A 215 8.31 12.51 3.78
CA ALA A 215 6.87 12.80 3.72
C ALA A 215 6.62 14.14 3.03
N ARG A 216 7.32 15.20 3.43
CA ARG A 216 7.23 16.51 2.79
C ARG A 216 7.67 16.47 1.32
N LYS A 217 8.77 15.80 0.98
CA LYS A 217 9.21 15.65 -0.41
C LYS A 217 8.17 14.96 -1.30
N CYS A 218 7.57 13.89 -0.80
CA CYS A 218 6.50 13.18 -1.51
C CYS A 218 5.29 14.09 -1.73
N HIS A 219 4.85 14.81 -0.70
CA HIS A 219 3.76 15.78 -0.80
C HIS A 219 4.04 16.86 -1.85
N ASP A 220 5.21 17.52 -1.80
CA ASP A 220 5.57 18.59 -2.72
C ASP A 220 5.69 18.10 -4.18
N ALA A 221 5.96 16.81 -4.36
CA ALA A 221 5.96 16.16 -5.67
C ALA A 221 4.57 15.65 -6.11
N GLY A 222 3.52 15.85 -5.30
CA GLY A 222 2.17 15.36 -5.58
C GLY A 222 2.04 13.84 -5.51
N MET A 223 2.93 13.17 -4.78
CA MET A 223 2.91 11.72 -4.61
C MET A 223 2.01 11.32 -3.44
N GLU A 224 1.14 10.34 -3.66
CA GLU A 224 0.45 9.63 -2.58
C GLU A 224 1.42 8.69 -1.87
N VAL A 225 1.32 8.60 -0.54
CA VAL A 225 2.08 7.61 0.23
C VAL A 225 1.12 6.64 0.88
N ALA A 226 1.31 5.34 0.62
CA ALA A 226 0.65 4.27 1.35
C ALA A 226 1.56 3.74 2.46
N CYS A 227 1.00 3.19 3.53
CA CYS A 227 1.77 2.51 4.58
C CYS A 227 1.13 1.19 5.01
N TRP A 228 1.99 0.25 5.46
CA TRP A 228 1.67 -1.11 5.87
C TRP A 228 2.61 -1.62 6.97
N THR A 229 2.17 -2.47 7.90
CA THR A 229 0.79 -2.77 8.21
C THR A 229 0.40 -1.96 9.43
N VAL A 230 -0.65 -1.13 9.33
CA VAL A 230 -1.08 -0.20 10.40
C VAL A 230 -2.08 -0.91 11.29
N ASN A 231 -1.63 -1.33 12.48
CA ASN A 231 -2.41 -2.19 13.38
C ASN A 231 -2.60 -1.61 14.79
N SER A 232 -2.33 -0.31 14.98
CA SER A 232 -2.56 0.37 16.26
C SER A 232 -2.96 1.83 16.05
N LEU A 233 -3.68 2.39 17.03
CA LEU A 233 -4.03 3.82 17.05
C LEU A 233 -2.79 4.72 16.97
N ALA A 234 -1.71 4.37 17.69
CA ALA A 234 -0.46 5.14 17.64
C ALA A 234 0.17 5.13 16.24
N SER A 235 0.19 3.96 15.57
CA SER A 235 0.68 3.87 14.20
C SER A 235 -0.21 4.62 13.22
N TYR A 236 -1.54 4.56 13.39
CA TYR A 236 -2.50 5.32 12.61
C TYR A 236 -2.24 6.84 12.71
N GLN A 237 -2.13 7.36 13.92
CA GLN A 237 -1.88 8.78 14.17
C GLN A 237 -0.53 9.22 13.56
N GLN A 238 0.54 8.49 13.88
CA GLN A 238 1.88 8.80 13.42
C GLN A 238 1.95 8.88 11.88
N HIS A 239 1.37 7.93 11.17
CA HIS A 239 1.45 7.90 9.71
C HIS A 239 0.43 8.84 9.05
N GLY A 240 -0.68 9.10 9.72
CA GLY A 240 -1.61 10.15 9.32
C GLY A 240 -0.99 11.54 9.38
N GLU A 241 -0.29 11.87 10.48
CA GLU A 241 0.46 13.12 10.64
C GLU A 241 1.59 13.29 9.60
N LEU A 242 2.05 12.19 9.02
CA LEU A 242 3.01 12.18 7.90
C LEU A 242 2.34 12.20 6.52
N GLY A 243 1.00 12.29 6.46
CA GLY A 243 0.27 12.39 5.21
C GLY A 243 0.11 11.09 4.43
N CYS A 244 0.21 9.94 5.09
CA CYS A 244 -0.10 8.67 4.43
C CYS A 244 -1.58 8.62 4.07
N THR A 245 -1.89 8.55 2.77
CA THR A 245 -3.25 8.61 2.22
C THR A 245 -3.96 7.26 2.21
N THR A 246 -3.21 6.16 2.22
CA THR A 246 -3.73 4.79 2.25
C THR A 246 -3.03 4.00 3.36
N MET A 247 -3.81 3.33 4.20
CA MET A 247 -3.31 2.49 5.29
C MET A 247 -3.81 1.07 5.11
N THR A 248 -2.89 0.14 4.89
CA THR A 248 -3.19 -1.30 4.83
C THR A 248 -3.18 -1.87 6.25
N CYS A 249 -4.29 -2.49 6.67
CA CYS A 249 -4.56 -2.93 8.04
C CYS A 249 -5.01 -4.37 8.10
N ASP A 250 -4.68 -5.07 9.19
CA ASP A 250 -5.21 -6.40 9.47
C ASP A 250 -6.58 -6.36 10.16
N TYR A 251 -6.75 -5.46 11.15
CA TYR A 251 -7.92 -5.49 12.05
C TYR A 251 -8.34 -4.13 12.64
N LEU A 252 -7.78 -3.00 12.21
CA LEU A 252 -8.27 -1.71 12.68
C LEU A 252 -9.66 -1.41 12.14
N LEU A 253 -10.51 -0.87 12.99
CA LEU A 253 -11.85 -0.40 12.61
C LEU A 253 -11.78 1.09 12.23
N PRO A 254 -11.97 1.46 10.96
CA PRO A 254 -11.95 2.87 10.53
C PRO A 254 -12.95 3.76 11.28
N SER A 255 -14.08 3.17 11.71
CA SER A 255 -15.11 3.87 12.49
C SER A 255 -14.65 4.28 13.89
N GLU A 256 -13.67 3.58 14.47
CA GLU A 256 -13.09 3.86 15.78
C GLU A 256 -11.89 4.81 15.72
N MET A 257 -11.36 5.07 14.51
CA MET A 257 -10.22 5.95 14.35
C MET A 257 -10.67 7.42 14.37
N PRO A 258 -9.97 8.28 15.15
CA PRO A 258 -10.27 9.70 15.17
C PRO A 258 -10.01 10.34 13.80
N GLU A 259 -10.66 11.44 13.54
CA GLU A 259 -10.25 12.32 12.45
C GLU A 259 -8.88 12.92 12.75
N LEU A 260 -8.09 13.12 11.71
CA LEU A 260 -6.77 13.74 11.80
C LEU A 260 -6.90 15.23 11.48
N GLU A 261 -6.09 16.02 12.13
CA GLU A 261 -5.98 17.44 11.81
C GLU A 261 -5.32 17.64 10.45
N GLU A 262 -5.60 18.75 9.80
CA GLU A 262 -4.90 19.16 8.58
C GLU A 262 -3.39 19.27 8.87
N ILE A 263 -2.59 18.74 7.94
CA ILE A 263 -1.14 18.69 8.12
C ILE A 263 -0.56 20.06 7.82
N ASP A 264 0.13 20.64 8.80
CA ASP A 264 0.97 21.82 8.58
C ASP A 264 2.27 21.41 7.87
N TRP A 265 2.21 21.37 6.54
CA TRP A 265 3.34 20.99 5.72
C TRP A 265 4.53 21.98 5.82
N GLU A 266 4.28 23.24 6.19
CA GLU A 266 5.36 24.20 6.45
C GLU A 266 6.11 23.87 7.74
N ALA A 267 5.42 23.42 8.77
CA ALA A 267 6.04 22.94 10.02
C ALA A 267 6.82 21.62 9.82
N LEU A 268 6.47 20.82 8.81
CA LEU A 268 7.23 19.64 8.39
C LEU A 268 8.43 19.99 7.51
N ALA A 269 8.73 21.30 7.29
CA ALA A 269 9.83 21.75 6.44
C ALA A 269 11.16 21.09 6.84
N PRO A 270 11.97 20.70 5.87
CA PRO A 270 13.11 19.85 6.09
C PRO A 270 14.23 20.59 6.81
N THR A 271 14.51 20.23 8.04
CA THR A 271 15.89 20.23 8.45
C THR A 271 16.51 19.05 7.68
N GLN A 272 17.28 19.33 6.62
CA GLN A 272 18.08 18.28 5.98
C GLN A 272 18.79 17.50 7.09
N PRO A 273 18.78 16.15 7.04
CA PRO A 273 19.71 15.40 7.86
C PRO A 273 21.07 15.99 7.53
N ILE A 274 21.81 16.41 8.55
CA ILE A 274 23.20 16.82 8.38
C ILE A 274 23.88 15.61 7.74
N ASP A 275 24.29 15.75 6.49
CA ASP A 275 24.87 14.67 5.71
C ASP A 275 26.11 14.21 6.46
N THR A 276 26.05 13.05 7.09
CA THR A 276 27.17 12.48 7.86
C THR A 276 28.39 12.26 6.95
N LEU A 277 28.21 12.27 5.64
CA LEU A 277 29.29 12.26 4.66
C LEU A 277 30.14 13.55 4.67
N TYR A 278 29.54 14.71 4.93
CA TYR A 278 30.29 15.98 5.03
C TYR A 278 31.18 16.05 6.27
N ILE A 279 30.78 15.38 7.35
CA ILE A 279 31.59 15.35 8.59
C ILE A 279 32.82 14.47 8.38
N THR A 280 32.72 13.37 7.64
CA THR A 280 33.84 12.47 7.36
C THR A 280 34.89 13.13 6.45
N GLU A 281 34.50 13.96 5.51
CA GLU A 281 35.42 14.70 4.67
C GLU A 281 36.14 15.83 5.44
N LEU A 282 35.46 16.51 6.37
CA LEU A 282 36.10 17.55 7.22
C LEU A 282 37.11 16.96 8.21
N PHE A 283 36.93 15.72 8.67
CA PHE A 283 37.88 15.06 9.57
C PHE A 283 39.09 14.46 8.82
N ASN A 284 38.92 14.06 7.56
CA ASN A 284 40.04 13.53 6.75
C ASN A 284 41.01 14.60 6.24
N PHE A 285 40.62 15.88 6.23
CA PHE A 285 41.56 17.00 5.86
C PHE A 285 42.48 17.40 7.00
N SER A 286 42.26 17.00 8.25
CA SER A 286 43.10 17.35 9.39
C SER A 286 44.30 16.41 9.57
N GLU A 287 44.34 15.22 8.99
CA GLU A 287 45.46 14.28 9.06
C GLU A 287 46.49 14.43 7.93
N ALA A 288 46.17 15.14 6.84
CA ALA A 288 47.06 15.31 5.71
C ALA A 288 47.98 16.59 5.80
N ALA A 289 47.85 17.40 6.86
CA ALA A 289 48.62 18.65 7.05
C ALA A 289 49.72 18.51 8.14
N GLY A 290 50.09 17.31 8.50
CA GLY A 290 51.06 17.02 9.59
C GLY A 290 52.16 16.05 9.19
N THR A 291 52.90 16.28 8.07
CA THR A 291 54.25 15.73 7.85
C THR A 291 55.08 16.71 7.07
#